data_0e18542f0830081682bfe49f1cfce79d
#
_entry.id   0e18542f0830081682bfe49f1cfce79d
#
_cell.length_a   1.000
_cell.length_b   1.000
_cell.length_c   1.000
_cell.angle_alpha   90.00
_cell.angle_beta   90.00
_cell.angle_gamma   90.00
#
_symmetry.space_group_name_H-M   'P 1'
#
loop_
_entity.id
_entity.type
_entity.pdbx_description
1 polymer ?
#
loop_
_entity_poly.entity_id
_entity_poly.type
_entity_poly.pdbx_seq_one_letter_code
_entity_poly.pdbx_strand_id
1 'polypeptide(L)'
;MTNPQTPPSPLLGMHSGGMVTAIGNSMAQTASSWITQVRRMRRIQLDGFADPFTIADCETVTNDLTGPDRLIALLASAVTEAAVGLASLKLDKPTECLEILVLPSWLQQESCDQISDRLTEWLRPFEAWNACATQRNILRAGATGSWAALEYAYRAMEKNPNLQHVMIAAADTFCGPAFLRHAAEANWLMRPGNSQGYVPGEAAACLLLSRVKNIREIPADGFGLHRPAFAKASEPLWPSANHPDGAPLGTALTGALQNAGMQAMHISHLESDMDGSDWRAQIESSALNRVVFTETTALPQWRPTNLLGQTGAASGLLGWLLPAVLHARHIEPINSVLNWSVEPTGEIAACVLERSPK
;
A
#
# COMPACT_ATOMS: atom_id res chain seq x y z
N MET A 1 6.20 -39.74 7.83
CA MET A 1 5.16 -39.17 8.71
C MET A 1 4.78 -37.84 8.08
N THR A 2 3.66 -37.80 7.36
CA THR A 2 3.12 -36.60 6.73
C THR A 2 2.58 -35.70 7.83
N ASN A 3 3.23 -34.53 7.98
CA ASN A 3 2.77 -33.47 8.87
C ASN A 3 1.31 -33.13 8.45
N PRO A 4 0.35 -33.00 9.38
CA PRO A 4 -0.99 -32.57 9.03
C PRO A 4 -0.87 -31.18 8.44
N GLN A 5 -1.16 -31.08 7.12
CA GLN A 5 -1.17 -29.81 6.42
C GLN A 5 -2.18 -28.90 7.13
N THR A 6 -1.67 -27.84 7.73
CA THR A 6 -2.52 -26.73 8.17
C THR A 6 -3.41 -26.34 6.98
N PRO A 7 -4.75 -26.26 7.16
CA PRO A 7 -5.60 -25.86 6.05
C PRO A 7 -5.07 -24.55 5.47
N PRO A 8 -5.04 -24.42 4.14
CA PRO A 8 -4.56 -23.19 3.52
C PRO A 8 -5.35 -22.01 4.10
N SER A 9 -4.63 -20.95 4.48
CA SER A 9 -5.27 -19.71 4.95
C SER A 9 -6.28 -19.25 3.90
N PRO A 10 -7.46 -18.73 4.30
CA PRO A 10 -8.39 -18.17 3.34
C PRO A 10 -7.67 -17.11 2.51
N LEU A 11 -8.03 -17.00 1.24
CA LEU A 11 -7.49 -15.97 0.35
C LEU A 11 -8.44 -14.78 0.33
N LEU A 12 -7.89 -13.58 0.19
CA LEU A 12 -8.69 -12.36 0.04
C LEU A 12 -8.67 -11.90 -1.42
N GLY A 13 -9.80 -12.08 -2.11
CA GLY A 13 -9.99 -11.62 -3.48
C GLY A 13 -10.23 -10.12 -3.55
N MET A 14 -9.52 -9.44 -4.43
CA MET A 14 -9.75 -8.02 -4.71
C MET A 14 -11.04 -7.86 -5.52
N HIS A 15 -11.97 -7.04 -5.03
CA HIS A 15 -13.26 -6.80 -5.66
C HIS A 15 -13.33 -5.46 -6.39
N SER A 16 -12.93 -4.40 -5.73
CA SER A 16 -12.84 -3.06 -6.31
C SER A 16 -11.80 -2.23 -5.57
N GLY A 17 -11.40 -1.14 -6.18
CA GLY A 17 -10.47 -0.20 -5.56
C GLY A 17 -10.64 1.22 -6.06
N GLY A 18 -9.96 2.13 -5.40
CA GLY A 18 -9.83 3.53 -5.80
C GLY A 18 -8.51 4.09 -5.30
N MET A 19 -7.95 5.05 -6.02
CA MET A 19 -6.72 5.70 -5.62
C MET A 19 -6.63 7.14 -6.09
N VAL A 20 -5.94 7.93 -5.27
CA VAL A 20 -5.53 9.31 -5.59
C VAL A 20 -4.03 9.41 -5.37
N THR A 21 -3.33 9.91 -6.36
CA THR A 21 -1.88 10.01 -6.37
C THR A 21 -1.44 11.32 -7.02
N ALA A 22 -0.19 11.69 -6.89
CA ALA A 22 0.39 12.86 -7.56
C ALA A 22 0.20 12.84 -9.09
N ILE A 23 0.05 11.67 -9.71
CA ILE A 23 -0.07 11.51 -11.16
C ILE A 23 -1.49 11.24 -11.65
N GLY A 24 -2.47 11.09 -10.74
CA GLY A 24 -3.86 10.86 -11.13
C GLY A 24 -4.83 10.82 -9.95
N ASN A 25 -6.05 11.31 -10.17
CA ASN A 25 -7.12 11.38 -9.16
C ASN A 25 -8.07 10.17 -9.23
N SER A 26 -7.69 9.13 -9.94
CA SER A 26 -8.41 7.85 -10.04
C SER A 26 -7.44 6.75 -10.47
N MET A 27 -7.86 5.49 -10.29
CA MET A 27 -7.10 4.32 -10.77
C MET A 27 -6.79 4.43 -12.26
N ALA A 28 -7.77 4.85 -13.05
CA ALA A 28 -7.63 4.99 -14.50
C ALA A 28 -6.58 6.02 -14.89
N GLN A 29 -6.61 7.19 -14.26
CA GLN A 29 -5.65 8.27 -14.55
C GLN A 29 -4.25 7.89 -14.05
N THR A 30 -4.15 7.31 -12.85
CA THR A 30 -2.86 6.87 -12.29
C THR A 30 -2.22 5.81 -13.18
N ALA A 31 -2.97 4.79 -13.63
CA ALA A 31 -2.47 3.76 -14.54
C ALA A 31 -2.00 4.35 -15.88
N SER A 32 -2.78 5.26 -16.48
CA SER A 32 -2.41 5.90 -17.74
C SER A 32 -1.14 6.75 -17.61
N SER A 33 -1.02 7.50 -16.52
CA SER A 33 0.15 8.32 -16.23
C SER A 33 1.37 7.45 -15.90
N TRP A 34 1.17 6.33 -15.21
CA TRP A 34 2.22 5.36 -14.91
C TRP A 34 2.86 4.79 -16.18
N ILE A 35 2.05 4.33 -17.14
CA ILE A 35 2.55 3.76 -18.39
C ILE A 35 3.33 4.77 -19.20
N THR A 36 2.80 5.99 -19.27
CA THR A 36 3.44 7.08 -20.02
C THR A 36 4.56 7.76 -19.25
N GLN A 37 4.89 7.27 -18.05
CA GLN A 37 5.95 7.81 -17.18
C GLN A 37 5.81 9.32 -16.92
N VAL A 38 4.56 9.79 -16.80
CA VAL A 38 4.25 11.19 -16.51
C VAL A 38 4.73 11.52 -15.10
N ARG A 39 5.60 12.50 -14.99
CA ARG A 39 6.05 13.05 -13.72
C ARG A 39 5.34 14.38 -13.45
N ARG A 40 4.62 14.44 -12.33
CA ARG A 40 3.96 15.66 -11.85
C ARG A 40 4.61 16.20 -10.58
N MET A 41 5.88 15.85 -10.37
CA MET A 41 6.65 16.42 -9.28
C MET A 41 6.90 17.90 -9.52
N ARG A 42 6.72 18.72 -8.50
CA ARG A 42 6.96 20.15 -8.55
C ARG A 42 8.05 20.57 -7.57
N ARG A 43 8.64 21.73 -7.83
CA ARG A 43 9.64 22.32 -6.95
C ARG A 43 8.98 23.35 -6.04
N ILE A 44 9.30 23.28 -4.75
CA ILE A 44 8.85 24.24 -3.76
C ILE A 44 10.05 24.92 -3.11
N GLN A 45 9.90 26.21 -2.79
CA GLN A 45 10.88 26.96 -2.03
C GLN A 45 10.42 26.98 -0.57
N LEU A 46 11.32 26.59 0.34
CA LEU A 46 11.12 26.73 1.77
C LEU A 46 11.95 27.89 2.30
N ASP A 47 11.35 28.72 3.15
CA ASP A 47 12.04 29.85 3.77
C ASP A 47 13.25 29.39 4.58
N GLY A 48 14.37 30.03 4.36
CA GLY A 48 15.64 29.71 5.02
C GLY A 48 16.51 28.70 4.28
N PHE A 49 16.06 28.16 3.14
CA PHE A 49 16.84 27.25 2.30
C PHE A 49 17.18 27.90 0.95
N ALA A 50 18.42 27.73 0.50
CA ALA A 50 18.87 28.29 -0.78
C ALA A 50 18.32 27.52 -1.99
N ASP A 51 18.23 26.19 -1.88
CA ASP A 51 17.81 25.33 -2.96
C ASP A 51 16.33 24.92 -2.81
N PRO A 52 15.58 24.81 -3.92
CA PRO A 52 14.22 24.28 -3.90
C PRO A 52 14.22 22.78 -3.65
N PHE A 53 13.14 22.28 -3.04
CA PHE A 53 12.88 20.87 -2.82
C PHE A 53 11.86 20.34 -3.84
N THR A 54 12.01 19.07 -4.19
CA THR A 54 11.05 18.38 -5.06
C THR A 54 10.01 17.66 -4.21
N ILE A 55 8.72 17.82 -4.55
CA ILE A 55 7.61 17.10 -3.92
C ILE A 55 6.72 16.46 -4.98
N ALA A 56 5.97 15.43 -4.59
CA ALA A 56 4.99 14.73 -5.42
C ALA A 56 3.61 14.81 -4.74
N ASP A 57 2.98 15.97 -4.78
CA ASP A 57 1.70 16.22 -4.13
C ASP A 57 0.50 16.08 -5.09
N CYS A 58 -0.67 15.88 -4.52
CA CYS A 58 -1.95 15.81 -5.22
C CYS A 58 -2.59 17.21 -5.32
N GLU A 59 -1.84 18.19 -5.85
CA GLU A 59 -2.19 19.61 -5.85
C GLU A 59 -3.66 19.87 -6.25
N THR A 60 -4.19 19.17 -7.26
CA THR A 60 -5.58 19.34 -7.71
C THR A 60 -6.64 18.92 -6.69
N VAL A 61 -6.24 18.15 -5.67
CA VAL A 61 -7.14 17.64 -4.61
C VAL A 61 -6.86 18.33 -3.29
N THR A 62 -5.59 18.63 -3.01
CA THR A 62 -5.12 19.07 -1.70
C THR A 62 -4.66 20.51 -1.64
N ASN A 63 -4.86 21.29 -2.73
CA ASN A 63 -4.44 22.69 -2.75
C ASN A 63 -4.99 23.45 -1.55
N ASP A 64 -4.12 24.22 -0.86
CA ASP A 64 -4.41 25.01 0.32
C ASP A 64 -4.94 24.24 1.55
N LEU A 65 -5.08 22.91 1.47
CA LEU A 65 -5.48 22.08 2.60
C LEU A 65 -4.27 21.66 3.45
N THR A 66 -4.48 21.56 4.76
CA THR A 66 -3.46 21.13 5.72
C THR A 66 -4.03 20.14 6.73
N GLY A 67 -3.14 19.40 7.41
CA GLY A 67 -3.55 18.51 8.49
C GLY A 67 -4.61 17.46 8.08
N PRO A 68 -5.63 17.24 8.94
CA PRO A 68 -6.67 16.24 8.66
C PRO A 68 -7.49 16.51 7.40
N ASP A 69 -7.77 17.79 7.08
CA ASP A 69 -8.58 18.15 5.91
C ASP A 69 -7.90 17.70 4.60
N ARG A 70 -6.57 17.72 4.56
CA ARG A 70 -5.79 17.22 3.43
C ARG A 70 -5.97 15.71 3.25
N LEU A 71 -5.92 14.94 4.34
CA LEU A 71 -6.16 13.48 4.31
C LEU A 71 -7.61 13.15 3.97
N ILE A 72 -8.57 13.94 4.47
CA ILE A 72 -9.99 13.80 4.17
C ILE A 72 -10.23 13.97 2.66
N ALA A 73 -9.67 15.00 2.05
CA ALA A 73 -9.81 15.25 0.63
C ALA A 73 -9.25 14.12 -0.24
N LEU A 74 -8.07 13.59 0.13
CA LEU A 74 -7.47 12.44 -0.54
C LEU A 74 -8.35 11.18 -0.42
N LEU A 75 -8.78 10.84 0.79
CA LEU A 75 -9.60 9.66 1.05
C LEU A 75 -10.96 9.73 0.37
N ALA A 76 -11.61 10.90 0.34
CA ALA A 76 -12.93 11.07 -0.25
C ALA A 76 -13.00 10.52 -1.68
N SER A 77 -12.05 10.89 -2.53
CA SER A 77 -12.00 10.44 -3.90
C SER A 77 -11.70 8.94 -4.02
N ALA A 78 -10.71 8.44 -3.27
CA ALA A 78 -10.33 7.03 -3.30
C ALA A 78 -11.45 6.11 -2.79
N VAL A 79 -12.11 6.49 -1.69
CA VAL A 79 -13.24 5.72 -1.13
C VAL A 79 -14.44 5.75 -2.09
N THR A 80 -14.76 6.92 -2.66
CA THR A 80 -15.89 7.03 -3.61
C THR A 80 -15.67 6.16 -4.85
N GLU A 81 -14.46 6.14 -5.40
CA GLU A 81 -14.11 5.28 -6.55
C GLU A 81 -14.25 3.79 -6.17
N ALA A 82 -13.68 3.36 -5.04
CA ALA A 82 -13.77 1.97 -4.57
C ALA A 82 -15.21 1.56 -4.28
N ALA A 83 -16.01 2.45 -3.71
CA ALA A 83 -17.38 2.19 -3.30
C ALA A 83 -18.34 1.91 -4.47
N VAL A 84 -17.99 2.30 -5.70
CA VAL A 84 -18.75 1.91 -6.90
C VAL A 84 -18.86 0.39 -7.00
N GLY A 85 -17.84 -0.35 -6.59
CA GLY A 85 -17.86 -1.81 -6.55
C GLY A 85 -18.83 -2.40 -5.52
N LEU A 86 -19.21 -1.65 -4.47
CA LEU A 86 -20.18 -2.11 -3.47
C LEU A 86 -21.55 -2.45 -4.09
N ALA A 87 -21.93 -1.73 -5.15
CA ALA A 87 -23.19 -1.96 -5.86
C ALA A 87 -23.25 -3.34 -6.54
N SER A 88 -22.10 -3.95 -6.84
CA SER A 88 -22.00 -5.27 -7.46
C SER A 88 -21.83 -6.41 -6.45
N LEU A 89 -21.62 -6.11 -5.17
CA LEU A 89 -21.58 -7.12 -4.11
C LEU A 89 -22.98 -7.69 -3.88
N LYS A 90 -23.10 -9.02 -3.98
CA LYS A 90 -24.29 -9.73 -3.54
C LYS A 90 -24.22 -9.90 -2.02
N LEU A 91 -24.76 -8.95 -1.30
CA LEU A 91 -24.84 -9.00 0.17
C LEU A 91 -26.12 -9.79 0.57
N ASP A 92 -26.07 -11.10 0.38
CA ASP A 92 -27.18 -12.00 0.75
C ASP A 92 -27.11 -12.32 2.25
N LYS A 93 -27.97 -11.67 3.06
CA LYS A 93 -28.24 -11.89 4.51
C LYS A 93 -27.12 -11.46 5.47
N PRO A 94 -27.31 -11.54 6.83
CA PRO A 94 -26.50 -10.75 7.74
C PRO A 94 -25.01 -11.06 7.57
N THR A 95 -24.46 -10.49 6.55
CA THR A 95 -23.05 -10.49 6.23
C THR A 95 -22.42 -9.47 7.14
N GLU A 96 -21.37 -9.86 7.83
CA GLU A 96 -20.55 -8.91 8.57
C GLU A 96 -19.47 -8.36 7.67
N CYS A 97 -19.21 -7.07 7.83
CA CYS A 97 -18.20 -6.31 7.10
C CYS A 97 -17.21 -5.67 8.07
N LEU A 98 -16.00 -5.50 7.63
CA LEU A 98 -14.94 -4.85 8.40
C LEU A 98 -14.39 -3.66 7.61
N GLU A 99 -14.30 -2.52 8.26
CA GLU A 99 -13.66 -1.32 7.75
C GLU A 99 -12.36 -1.07 8.51
N ILE A 100 -11.26 -0.90 7.80
CA ILE A 100 -9.96 -0.60 8.38
C ILE A 100 -9.44 0.68 7.75
N LEU A 101 -9.27 1.72 8.59
CA LEU A 101 -8.60 2.95 8.23
C LEU A 101 -7.13 2.88 8.63
N VAL A 102 -6.24 3.06 7.68
CA VAL A 102 -4.80 3.16 7.92
C VAL A 102 -4.40 4.63 7.76
N LEU A 103 -4.01 5.25 8.85
CA LEU A 103 -3.69 6.66 8.94
C LEU A 103 -2.26 6.86 9.45
N PRO A 104 -1.64 8.01 9.16
CA PRO A 104 -0.27 8.29 9.60
C PRO A 104 -0.09 8.12 11.10
N SER A 105 1.04 7.58 11.53
CA SER A 105 1.36 7.37 12.94
C SER A 105 1.44 8.67 13.76
N TRP A 106 1.74 9.78 13.11
CA TRP A 106 1.82 11.11 13.72
C TRP A 106 0.47 11.78 13.99
N LEU A 107 -0.63 11.25 13.40
CA LEU A 107 -1.95 11.87 13.50
C LEU A 107 -2.52 11.72 14.91
N GLN A 108 -3.14 12.79 15.44
CA GLN A 108 -3.80 12.78 16.74
C GLN A 108 -5.13 12.02 16.71
N GLN A 109 -5.59 11.54 17.87
CA GLN A 109 -6.79 10.71 17.96
C GLN A 109 -8.05 11.45 17.48
N GLU A 110 -8.22 12.71 17.86
CA GLU A 110 -9.37 13.53 17.43
C GLU A 110 -9.45 13.68 15.91
N SER A 111 -8.29 13.78 15.25
CA SER A 111 -8.22 13.83 13.79
C SER A 111 -8.56 12.47 13.16
N CYS A 112 -8.16 11.37 13.80
CA CYS A 112 -8.55 10.03 13.36
C CYS A 112 -10.06 9.83 13.45
N ASP A 113 -10.68 10.28 14.54
CA ASP A 113 -12.13 10.21 14.75
C ASP A 113 -12.88 11.05 13.72
N GLN A 114 -12.41 12.28 13.44
CA GLN A 114 -12.95 13.13 12.38
C GLN A 114 -12.92 12.46 11.02
N ILE A 115 -11.80 11.84 10.63
CA ILE A 115 -11.68 11.12 9.35
C ILE A 115 -12.63 9.90 9.33
N SER A 116 -12.73 9.18 10.44
CA SER A 116 -13.65 8.05 10.58
C SER A 116 -15.12 8.45 10.39
N ASP A 117 -15.52 9.59 10.93
CA ASP A 117 -16.88 10.13 10.76
C ASP A 117 -17.14 10.46 9.29
N ARG A 118 -16.18 11.07 8.59
CA ARG A 118 -16.26 11.33 7.15
C ARG A 118 -16.40 10.05 6.32
N LEU A 119 -15.69 8.98 6.67
CA LEU A 119 -15.85 7.70 5.99
C LEU A 119 -17.32 7.21 6.07
N THR A 120 -17.96 7.36 7.22
CA THR A 120 -19.39 7.02 7.38
C THR A 120 -20.27 7.85 6.44
N GLU A 121 -19.99 9.15 6.29
CA GLU A 121 -20.74 10.01 5.38
C GLU A 121 -20.58 9.58 3.92
N TRP A 122 -19.37 9.25 3.47
CA TRP A 122 -19.10 8.82 2.10
C TRP A 122 -19.73 7.47 1.77
N LEU A 123 -19.83 6.56 2.74
CA LEU A 123 -20.44 5.26 2.56
C LEU A 123 -21.96 5.27 2.70
N ARG A 124 -22.56 6.35 3.21
CA ARG A 124 -24.03 6.48 3.41
C ARG A 124 -24.88 6.15 2.18
N PRO A 125 -24.50 6.53 0.94
CA PRO A 125 -25.29 6.20 -0.26
C PRO A 125 -25.38 4.70 -0.58
N PHE A 126 -24.52 3.87 0.03
CA PHE A 126 -24.43 2.43 -0.25
C PHE A 126 -25.23 1.64 0.79
N GLU A 127 -26.57 1.61 0.64
CA GLU A 127 -27.50 1.00 1.59
C GLU A 127 -27.17 -0.47 1.91
N ALA A 128 -26.78 -1.26 0.90
CA ALA A 128 -26.41 -2.65 1.08
C ALA A 128 -25.21 -2.83 2.03
N TRP A 129 -24.20 -1.96 1.94
CA TRP A 129 -23.05 -1.96 2.84
C TRP A 129 -23.44 -1.53 4.26
N ASN A 130 -24.28 -0.49 4.38
CA ASN A 130 -24.73 0.01 5.66
C ASN A 130 -25.68 -0.96 6.38
N ALA A 131 -26.35 -1.86 5.64
CA ALA A 131 -27.19 -2.90 6.21
C ALA A 131 -26.38 -4.06 6.81
N CYS A 132 -25.08 -4.14 6.53
CA CYS A 132 -24.19 -5.11 7.15
C CYS A 132 -23.87 -4.70 8.58
N ALA A 133 -23.64 -5.68 9.46
CA ALA A 133 -23.03 -5.41 10.77
C ALA A 133 -21.57 -5.02 10.55
N THR A 134 -21.29 -3.72 10.52
CA THR A 134 -19.97 -3.20 10.19
C THR A 134 -19.17 -2.92 11.45
N GLN A 135 -17.97 -3.50 11.54
CA GLN A 135 -16.96 -3.15 12.53
C GLN A 135 -15.94 -2.21 11.90
N ARG A 136 -15.50 -1.20 12.63
CA ARG A 136 -14.46 -0.27 12.17
C ARG A 136 -13.25 -0.28 13.09
N ASN A 137 -12.06 -0.30 12.50
CA ASN A 137 -10.79 -0.15 13.18
C ASN A 137 -9.94 0.92 12.52
N ILE A 138 -9.21 1.65 13.35
CA ILE A 138 -8.24 2.66 12.91
C ILE A 138 -6.86 2.15 13.31
N LEU A 139 -5.97 2.04 12.33
CA LEU A 139 -4.56 1.72 12.52
C LEU A 139 -3.73 2.96 12.22
N ARG A 140 -2.98 3.43 13.21
CA ARG A 140 -1.98 4.49 13.00
C ARG A 140 -0.64 3.84 12.71
N ALA A 141 -0.18 3.95 11.48
CA ALA A 141 1.01 3.26 11.00
C ALA A 141 1.73 4.06 9.91
N GLY A 142 2.94 3.65 9.58
CA GLY A 142 3.69 4.17 8.45
C GLY A 142 3.51 3.30 7.19
N ALA A 143 4.58 3.14 6.42
CA ALA A 143 4.56 2.47 5.13
C ALA A 143 4.13 0.99 5.20
N THR A 144 4.39 0.27 6.30
CA THR A 144 3.94 -1.13 6.50
C THR A 144 2.47 -1.25 6.94
N GLY A 145 1.76 -0.13 7.13
CA GLY A 145 0.41 -0.10 7.68
C GLY A 145 -0.62 -0.87 6.87
N SER A 146 -0.54 -0.83 5.54
CA SER A 146 -1.45 -1.58 4.66
C SER A 146 -1.34 -3.10 4.88
N TRP A 147 -0.12 -3.63 5.07
CA TRP A 147 0.09 -5.05 5.39
C TRP A 147 -0.41 -5.40 6.79
N ALA A 148 -0.25 -4.48 7.76
CA ALA A 148 -0.81 -4.68 9.10
C ALA A 148 -2.34 -4.74 9.05
N ALA A 149 -2.99 -3.91 8.23
CA ALA A 149 -4.44 -3.96 8.00
C ALA A 149 -4.86 -5.27 7.34
N LEU A 150 -4.10 -5.76 6.36
CA LEU A 150 -4.35 -7.04 5.70
C LEU A 150 -4.24 -8.21 6.71
N GLU A 151 -3.21 -8.23 7.53
CA GLU A 151 -3.06 -9.25 8.60
C GLU A 151 -4.20 -9.17 9.62
N TYR A 152 -4.62 -7.95 9.98
CA TYR A 152 -5.78 -7.77 10.85
C TYR A 152 -7.05 -8.36 10.23
N ALA A 153 -7.28 -8.13 8.93
CA ALA A 153 -8.40 -8.69 8.19
C ALA A 153 -8.37 -10.23 8.21
N TYR A 154 -7.22 -10.83 7.96
CA TYR A 154 -7.04 -12.29 8.04
C TYR A 154 -7.40 -12.84 9.41
N ARG A 155 -6.86 -12.24 10.49
CA ARG A 155 -7.15 -12.66 11.87
C ARG A 155 -8.61 -12.48 12.26
N ALA A 156 -9.23 -11.39 11.81
CA ALA A 156 -10.66 -11.15 12.05
C ALA A 156 -11.53 -12.20 11.37
N MET A 157 -11.21 -12.53 10.11
CA MET A 157 -11.93 -13.56 9.36
C MET A 157 -11.72 -14.97 9.92
N GLU A 158 -10.54 -15.30 10.45
CA GLU A 158 -10.28 -16.57 11.12
C GLU A 158 -11.17 -16.74 12.38
N LYS A 159 -11.39 -15.66 13.12
CA LYS A 159 -12.23 -15.64 14.32
C LYS A 159 -13.72 -15.59 14.03
N ASN A 160 -14.11 -14.99 12.92
CA ASN A 160 -15.49 -14.74 12.56
C ASN A 160 -15.81 -15.27 11.15
N PRO A 161 -16.43 -16.45 11.03
CA PRO A 161 -16.82 -17.01 9.72
C PRO A 161 -17.85 -16.18 8.96
N ASN A 162 -18.63 -15.33 9.65
CA ASN A 162 -19.65 -14.48 9.03
C ASN A 162 -19.04 -13.22 8.39
N LEU A 163 -17.80 -12.86 8.73
CA LEU A 163 -17.07 -11.76 8.11
C LEU A 163 -16.67 -12.16 6.69
N GLN A 164 -17.32 -11.55 5.70
CA GLN A 164 -17.12 -11.88 4.29
C GLN A 164 -16.38 -10.81 3.52
N HIS A 165 -16.52 -9.54 3.92
CA HIS A 165 -15.97 -8.41 3.19
C HIS A 165 -15.15 -7.50 4.10
N VAL A 166 -14.08 -6.97 3.56
CA VAL A 166 -13.20 -6.00 4.23
C VAL A 166 -12.94 -4.83 3.30
N MET A 167 -13.14 -3.63 3.80
CA MET A 167 -12.68 -2.40 3.15
C MET A 167 -11.44 -1.91 3.90
N ILE A 168 -10.34 -1.73 3.18
CA ILE A 168 -9.13 -1.09 3.71
C ILE A 168 -8.96 0.23 2.99
N ALA A 169 -8.96 1.34 3.72
CA ALA A 169 -8.70 2.66 3.21
C ALA A 169 -7.46 3.24 3.90
N ALA A 170 -6.53 3.77 3.13
CA ALA A 170 -5.30 4.34 3.65
C ALA A 170 -5.01 5.70 3.02
N ALA A 171 -4.48 6.63 3.80
CA ALA A 171 -3.95 7.89 3.30
C ALA A 171 -2.74 8.33 4.11
N ASP A 172 -1.82 8.99 3.44
CA ASP A 172 -0.70 9.66 4.09
C ASP A 172 -0.25 10.88 3.28
N THR A 173 0.41 11.81 3.96
CA THR A 173 1.00 13.00 3.34
C THR A 173 2.30 13.39 4.02
N PHE A 174 3.34 13.53 3.23
CA PHE A 174 4.62 14.14 3.58
C PHE A 174 4.78 15.53 2.94
N CYS A 175 3.71 16.05 2.32
CA CYS A 175 3.69 17.34 1.62
C CYS A 175 3.13 18.50 2.48
N GLY A 176 2.79 18.23 3.73
CA GLY A 176 2.33 19.28 4.66
C GLY A 176 3.48 20.24 5.06
N PRO A 177 3.22 21.56 5.21
CA PRO A 177 4.26 22.56 5.46
C PRO A 177 5.13 22.28 6.69
N ALA A 178 4.51 21.83 7.78
CA ALA A 178 5.23 21.52 9.02
C ALA A 178 6.18 20.33 8.85
N PHE A 179 5.73 19.27 8.18
CA PHE A 179 6.57 18.12 7.88
C PHE A 179 7.73 18.49 6.96
N LEU A 180 7.45 19.22 5.87
CA LEU A 180 8.46 19.62 4.91
C LEU A 180 9.57 20.46 5.55
N ARG A 181 9.21 21.39 6.44
CA ARG A 181 10.21 22.19 7.18
C ARG A 181 11.07 21.30 8.07
N HIS A 182 10.44 20.43 8.88
CA HIS A 182 11.17 19.52 9.75
C HIS A 182 12.10 18.58 8.95
N ALA A 183 11.61 17.98 7.87
CA ALA A 183 12.38 17.07 7.03
C ALA A 183 13.54 17.79 6.29
N ALA A 184 13.33 19.06 5.91
CA ALA A 184 14.38 19.87 5.30
C ALA A 184 15.50 20.22 6.32
N GLU A 185 15.13 20.61 7.55
CA GLU A 185 16.05 20.86 8.65
C GLU A 185 16.85 19.61 9.05
N ALA A 186 16.20 18.46 9.06
CA ALA A 186 16.83 17.15 9.31
C ALA A 186 17.64 16.62 8.13
N ASN A 187 17.69 17.34 7.01
CA ASN A 187 18.37 16.93 5.76
C ASN A 187 17.85 15.60 5.18
N TRP A 188 16.56 15.33 5.31
CA TRP A 188 15.93 14.10 4.79
C TRP A 188 15.49 14.21 3.33
N LEU A 189 15.29 15.43 2.84
CA LEU A 189 14.73 15.66 1.51
C LEU A 189 15.81 15.65 0.42
N MET A 190 15.43 15.09 -0.72
CA MET A 190 16.26 15.14 -1.93
C MET A 190 16.41 16.57 -2.42
N ARG A 191 17.67 17.01 -2.62
CA ARG A 191 18.04 18.32 -3.15
C ARG A 191 19.43 18.26 -3.78
N PRO A 192 19.87 19.29 -4.51
CA PRO A 192 21.28 19.43 -4.89
C PRO A 192 22.17 19.30 -3.64
N GLY A 193 23.17 18.43 -3.71
CA GLY A 193 24.06 18.12 -2.57
C GLY A 193 23.52 17.12 -1.54
N ASN A 194 22.27 16.63 -1.66
CA ASN A 194 21.73 15.49 -0.89
C ASN A 194 20.95 14.53 -1.80
N SER A 195 21.66 13.68 -2.52
CA SER A 195 21.09 12.63 -3.37
C SER A 195 20.50 11.44 -2.58
N GLN A 196 20.79 11.36 -1.28
CA GLN A 196 20.30 10.30 -0.38
C GLN A 196 18.96 10.65 0.27
N GLY A 197 18.49 11.86 0.08
CA GLY A 197 17.18 12.27 0.52
C GLY A 197 16.07 11.64 -0.34
N TYR A 198 14.88 11.55 0.22
CA TYR A 198 13.71 11.09 -0.52
C TYR A 198 12.85 12.25 -1.04
N VAL A 199 12.00 11.96 -2.00
CA VAL A 199 10.97 12.88 -2.49
C VAL A 199 9.71 12.68 -1.65
N PRO A 200 9.25 13.70 -0.89
CA PRO A 200 7.97 13.63 -0.20
C PRO A 200 6.83 13.47 -1.19
N GLY A 201 5.91 12.60 -0.87
CA GLY A 201 4.71 12.38 -1.65
C GLY A 201 3.47 12.38 -0.78
N GLU A 202 2.33 12.22 -1.40
CA GLU A 202 1.07 11.98 -0.75
C GLU A 202 0.15 11.16 -1.63
N ALA A 203 -0.69 10.37 -1.00
CA ALA A 203 -1.69 9.57 -1.70
C ALA A 203 -2.79 9.09 -0.76
N ALA A 204 -3.90 8.66 -1.35
CA ALA A 204 -4.84 7.78 -0.70
C ALA A 204 -5.21 6.62 -1.60
N ALA A 205 -5.56 5.51 -0.99
CA ALA A 205 -6.09 4.35 -1.69
C ALA A 205 -7.16 3.67 -0.83
N CYS A 206 -8.11 3.04 -1.50
CA CYS A 206 -9.15 2.23 -0.87
C CYS A 206 -9.30 0.94 -1.65
N LEU A 207 -9.38 -0.17 -0.94
CA LEU A 207 -9.48 -1.52 -1.50
C LEU A 207 -10.60 -2.28 -0.83
N LEU A 208 -11.50 -2.84 -1.63
CA LEU A 208 -12.56 -3.75 -1.18
C LEU A 208 -12.12 -5.18 -1.45
N LEU A 209 -12.12 -5.98 -0.41
CA LEU A 209 -11.71 -7.38 -0.41
C LEU A 209 -12.89 -8.29 -0.03
N SER A 210 -12.91 -9.48 -0.61
CA SER A 210 -13.89 -10.52 -0.26
C SER A 210 -13.18 -11.81 0.09
N ARG A 211 -13.72 -12.53 1.10
CA ARG A 211 -13.25 -13.87 1.43
C ARG A 211 -13.51 -14.82 0.26
N VAL A 212 -12.50 -15.55 -0.14
CA VAL A 212 -12.59 -16.63 -1.12
C VAL A 212 -11.89 -17.88 -0.58
N LYS A 213 -12.34 -19.06 -0.98
CA LYS A 213 -11.73 -20.33 -0.54
C LYS A 213 -10.44 -20.63 -1.30
N ASN A 214 -10.36 -20.20 -2.54
CA ASN A 214 -9.19 -20.39 -3.39
C ASN A 214 -9.19 -19.35 -4.52
N ILE A 215 -8.05 -19.24 -5.20
CA ILE A 215 -7.83 -18.26 -6.26
C ILE A 215 -8.81 -18.39 -7.45
N ARG A 216 -9.38 -19.57 -7.69
CA ARG A 216 -10.31 -19.81 -8.81
C ARG A 216 -11.71 -19.23 -8.56
N GLU A 217 -12.05 -18.88 -7.32
CA GLU A 217 -13.32 -18.20 -7.00
C GLU A 217 -13.26 -16.71 -7.31
N ILE A 218 -12.08 -16.17 -7.54
CA ILE A 218 -11.88 -14.79 -7.99
C ILE A 218 -12.23 -14.73 -9.48
N PRO A 219 -12.96 -13.69 -9.93
CA PRO A 219 -13.26 -13.52 -11.35
C PRO A 219 -12.00 -13.59 -12.22
N ALA A 220 -12.15 -14.03 -13.46
CA ALA A 220 -11.05 -14.05 -14.41
C ALA A 220 -10.39 -12.66 -14.47
N ASP A 221 -9.06 -12.65 -14.53
CA ASP A 221 -8.23 -11.45 -14.49
C ASP A 221 -8.28 -10.64 -13.16
N GLY A 222 -8.96 -11.15 -12.12
CA GLY A 222 -8.91 -10.61 -10.77
C GLY A 222 -7.70 -11.10 -9.99
N PHE A 223 -7.38 -10.43 -8.90
CA PHE A 223 -6.25 -10.73 -8.03
C PHE A 223 -6.70 -11.14 -6.64
N GLY A 224 -5.92 -12.05 -6.04
CA GLY A 224 -5.98 -12.38 -4.63
C GLY A 224 -4.74 -11.90 -3.90
N LEU A 225 -4.95 -11.48 -2.67
CA LEU A 225 -3.88 -11.14 -1.74
C LEU A 225 -3.65 -12.31 -0.79
N HIS A 226 -2.44 -12.80 -0.74
CA HIS A 226 -2.02 -13.79 0.24
C HIS A 226 -1.70 -13.13 1.58
N ARG A 227 -1.73 -13.94 2.64
CA ARG A 227 -1.41 -13.45 3.98
C ARG A 227 -0.01 -12.83 4.01
N PRO A 228 0.16 -11.63 4.59
CA PRO A 228 1.45 -10.97 4.64
C PRO A 228 2.39 -11.68 5.62
N ALA A 229 3.69 -11.46 5.42
CA ALA A 229 4.73 -11.84 6.34
C ALA A 229 5.45 -10.59 6.85
N PHE A 230 5.92 -10.66 8.09
CA PHE A 230 6.58 -9.55 8.77
C PHE A 230 7.95 -9.96 9.28
N ALA A 231 8.82 -8.97 9.32
CA ALA A 231 10.10 -9.06 10.03
C ALA A 231 10.40 -7.72 10.69
N LYS A 232 11.37 -7.72 11.60
CA LYS A 232 11.85 -6.51 12.23
C LYS A 232 13.36 -6.54 12.29
N ALA A 233 14.00 -5.43 11.89
CA ALA A 233 15.41 -5.23 12.10
C ALA A 233 15.71 -5.04 13.62
N SER A 234 16.88 -5.44 14.05
CA SER A 234 17.30 -5.30 15.46
C SER A 234 17.50 -3.85 15.89
N GLU A 235 17.76 -2.98 14.93
CA GLU A 235 18.00 -1.55 15.11
C GLU A 235 17.27 -0.73 14.03
N PRO A 236 16.98 0.56 14.26
CA PRO A 236 16.49 1.43 13.23
C PRO A 236 17.42 1.45 12.01
N LEU A 237 16.83 1.39 10.83
CA LEU A 237 17.58 1.29 9.58
C LEU A 237 18.05 2.65 9.07
N TRP A 238 17.40 3.72 9.50
CA TRP A 238 17.70 5.08 9.08
C TRP A 238 17.31 6.09 10.19
N PRO A 239 18.06 7.14 10.46
CA PRO A 239 19.32 7.53 9.81
C PRO A 239 20.57 6.84 10.39
N SER A 240 20.55 5.56 10.60
CA SER A 240 21.69 4.81 11.13
C SER A 240 22.90 4.89 10.20
N ALA A 241 24.09 5.07 10.77
CA ALA A 241 25.35 5.06 10.03
C ALA A 241 25.89 3.64 9.76
N ASN A 242 25.30 2.62 10.34
CA ASN A 242 25.73 1.22 10.19
C ASN A 242 25.15 0.63 8.90
N HIS A 243 25.89 -0.30 8.29
CA HIS A 243 25.47 -0.99 7.08
C HIS A 243 24.21 -1.80 7.36
N PRO A 244 23.05 -1.43 6.79
CA PRO A 244 21.81 -2.14 7.06
C PRO A 244 21.87 -3.55 6.46
N ASP A 245 21.49 -4.56 7.27
CA ASP A 245 21.42 -5.95 6.80
C ASP A 245 20.10 -6.23 6.09
N GLY A 246 20.17 -6.87 4.92
CA GLY A 246 18.99 -7.32 4.17
C GLY A 246 18.37 -8.62 4.70
N ALA A 247 18.93 -9.27 5.73
CA ALA A 247 18.41 -10.54 6.25
C ALA A 247 16.98 -10.44 6.78
N PRO A 248 16.57 -9.39 7.52
CA PRO A 248 15.16 -9.24 7.93
C PRO A 248 14.21 -9.13 6.75
N LEU A 249 14.55 -8.36 5.69
CA LEU A 249 13.75 -8.33 4.47
C LEU A 249 13.70 -9.70 3.78
N GLY A 250 14.84 -10.40 3.69
CA GLY A 250 14.89 -11.77 3.17
C GLY A 250 13.94 -12.72 3.94
N THR A 251 13.84 -12.56 5.26
CA THR A 251 12.90 -13.32 6.11
C THR A 251 11.44 -12.99 5.74
N ALA A 252 11.08 -11.73 5.60
CA ALA A 252 9.73 -11.32 5.22
C ALA A 252 9.35 -11.81 3.81
N LEU A 253 10.26 -11.67 2.83
CA LEU A 253 10.05 -12.17 1.46
C LEU A 253 9.83 -13.69 1.42
N THR A 254 10.68 -14.44 2.12
CA THR A 254 10.56 -15.90 2.22
C THR A 254 9.23 -16.30 2.88
N GLY A 255 8.86 -15.62 3.97
CA GLY A 255 7.58 -15.84 4.65
C GLY A 255 6.37 -15.53 3.77
N ALA A 256 6.42 -14.46 2.98
CA ALA A 256 5.35 -14.12 2.03
C ALA A 256 5.19 -15.20 0.93
N LEU A 257 6.29 -15.70 0.37
CA LEU A 257 6.28 -16.80 -0.59
C LEU A 257 5.73 -18.09 0.03
N GLN A 258 6.12 -18.42 1.27
CA GLN A 258 5.59 -19.57 2.00
C GLN A 258 4.09 -19.46 2.26
N ASN A 259 3.61 -18.27 2.68
CA ASN A 259 2.19 -18.01 2.90
C ASN A 259 1.36 -18.18 1.61
N ALA A 260 1.95 -17.84 0.46
CA ALA A 260 1.35 -18.03 -0.85
C ALA A 260 1.49 -19.48 -1.40
N GLY A 261 2.30 -20.33 -0.78
CA GLY A 261 2.64 -21.63 -1.33
C GLY A 261 3.43 -21.56 -2.65
N MET A 262 4.15 -20.46 -2.87
CA MET A 262 4.88 -20.16 -4.09
C MET A 262 6.39 -20.23 -3.88
N GLN A 263 7.12 -20.50 -4.96
CA GLN A 263 8.57 -20.31 -5.04
C GLN A 263 8.88 -19.01 -5.78
N ALA A 264 10.07 -18.46 -5.60
CA ALA A 264 10.49 -17.21 -6.24
C ALA A 264 10.38 -17.25 -7.78
N MET A 265 10.61 -18.41 -8.40
CA MET A 265 10.48 -18.63 -9.85
C MET A 265 9.05 -18.45 -10.39
N HIS A 266 8.03 -18.48 -9.52
CA HIS A 266 6.64 -18.26 -9.90
C HIS A 266 6.25 -16.79 -9.90
N ILE A 267 7.12 -15.91 -9.37
CA ILE A 267 6.88 -14.47 -9.34
C ILE A 267 7.17 -13.86 -10.70
N SER A 268 6.24 -13.08 -11.21
CA SER A 268 6.39 -12.40 -12.49
C SER A 268 6.90 -10.96 -12.36
N HIS A 269 6.63 -10.30 -11.23
CA HIS A 269 6.99 -8.89 -10.97
C HIS A 269 7.40 -8.69 -9.51
N LEU A 270 8.28 -7.73 -9.31
CA LEU A 270 8.69 -7.24 -7.99
C LEU A 270 8.21 -5.81 -7.83
N GLU A 271 7.74 -5.47 -6.63
CA GLU A 271 7.33 -4.11 -6.33
C GLU A 271 7.74 -3.71 -4.91
N SER A 272 8.28 -2.51 -4.77
CA SER A 272 8.70 -1.97 -3.48
C SER A 272 8.49 -0.46 -3.36
N ASP A 273 8.45 0.02 -2.12
CA ASP A 273 8.46 1.45 -1.78
C ASP A 273 9.87 2.06 -1.80
N MET A 274 10.82 1.45 -2.51
CA MET A 274 12.18 1.92 -2.65
C MET A 274 12.20 3.30 -3.30
N ASP A 275 12.90 4.24 -2.67
CA ASP A 275 12.92 5.67 -3.02
C ASP A 275 14.23 6.16 -3.62
N GLY A 276 15.16 5.24 -3.85
CA GLY A 276 16.49 5.54 -4.39
C GLY A 276 17.55 5.86 -3.33
N SER A 277 17.19 5.85 -2.04
CA SER A 277 18.18 6.01 -0.96
C SER A 277 19.11 4.79 -0.86
N ASP A 278 20.39 5.04 -0.53
CA ASP A 278 21.42 3.98 -0.48
C ASP A 278 21.08 2.90 0.54
N TRP A 279 20.55 3.28 1.72
CA TRP A 279 20.22 2.31 2.75
C TRP A 279 19.14 1.32 2.31
N ARG A 280 18.09 1.78 1.60
CA ARG A 280 17.06 0.92 1.03
C ARG A 280 17.62 0.05 -0.08
N ALA A 281 18.45 0.62 -0.96
CA ALA A 281 19.09 -0.11 -2.04
C ALA A 281 19.99 -1.25 -1.53
N GLN A 282 20.74 -1.03 -0.44
CA GLN A 282 21.59 -2.04 0.19
C GLN A 282 20.75 -3.18 0.78
N ILE A 283 19.69 -2.87 1.53
CA ILE A 283 18.77 -3.87 2.11
C ILE A 283 18.13 -4.69 0.99
N GLU A 284 17.56 -4.02 -0.02
CA GLU A 284 16.85 -4.65 -1.11
C GLU A 284 17.76 -5.55 -1.92
N SER A 285 18.92 -5.08 -2.37
CA SER A 285 19.86 -5.88 -3.14
C SER A 285 20.35 -7.10 -2.36
N SER A 286 20.68 -6.94 -1.07
CA SER A 286 21.11 -8.03 -0.21
C SER A 286 20.02 -9.10 -0.03
N ALA A 287 18.77 -8.68 0.19
CA ALA A 287 17.64 -9.59 0.37
C ALA A 287 17.28 -10.33 -0.93
N LEU A 288 17.18 -9.61 -2.05
CA LEU A 288 16.81 -10.19 -3.34
C LEU A 288 17.84 -11.19 -3.84
N ASN A 289 19.14 -10.94 -3.66
CA ASN A 289 20.20 -11.91 -4.00
C ASN A 289 20.07 -13.21 -3.22
N ARG A 290 19.53 -13.18 -1.99
CA ARG A 290 19.37 -14.38 -1.16
C ARG A 290 18.08 -15.15 -1.47
N VAL A 291 17.02 -14.48 -1.92
CA VAL A 291 15.67 -15.08 -1.98
C VAL A 291 15.17 -15.25 -3.41
N VAL A 292 15.43 -14.29 -4.31
CA VAL A 292 14.81 -14.21 -5.63
C VAL A 292 15.78 -14.55 -6.75
N PHE A 293 17.00 -14.03 -6.72
CA PHE A 293 17.93 -14.11 -7.84
C PHE A 293 18.87 -15.36 -7.81
N THR A 294 18.43 -16.44 -7.21
CA THR A 294 19.20 -17.69 -7.28
C THR A 294 19.32 -18.28 -8.69
N GLU A 295 18.42 -17.85 -9.62
CA GLU A 295 18.42 -18.29 -11.02
C GLU A 295 17.98 -17.16 -11.98
N THR A 296 18.84 -16.21 -12.25
CA THR A 296 19.18 -15.53 -13.52
C THR A 296 18.14 -14.81 -14.39
N THR A 297 16.93 -14.56 -14.05
CA THR A 297 16.10 -13.66 -14.87
C THR A 297 15.84 -12.37 -14.14
N ALA A 298 16.24 -11.24 -14.74
CA ALA A 298 15.88 -9.91 -14.23
C ALA A 298 14.35 -9.76 -14.31
N LEU A 299 13.68 -9.91 -13.15
CA LEU A 299 12.24 -9.65 -13.07
C LEU A 299 11.97 -8.14 -13.20
N PRO A 300 10.88 -7.75 -13.86
CA PRO A 300 10.42 -6.37 -13.83
C PRO A 300 10.29 -5.89 -12.39
N GLN A 301 10.93 -4.75 -12.08
CA GLN A 301 10.87 -4.13 -10.77
C GLN A 301 10.14 -2.80 -10.86
N TRP A 302 9.06 -2.69 -10.12
CA TRP A 302 8.29 -1.45 -10.02
C TRP A 302 8.61 -0.72 -8.72
N ARG A 303 8.77 0.57 -8.85
CA ARG A 303 9.07 1.50 -7.76
C ARG A 303 8.14 2.70 -7.88
N PRO A 304 6.92 2.62 -7.35
CA PRO A 304 5.94 3.70 -7.43
C PRO A 304 6.47 5.04 -6.92
N THR A 305 7.36 5.03 -5.96
CA THR A 305 8.03 6.22 -5.40
C THR A 305 8.75 7.08 -6.44
N ASN A 306 9.21 6.48 -7.56
CA ASN A 306 9.85 7.23 -8.65
C ASN A 306 8.93 8.27 -9.31
N LEU A 307 7.61 8.06 -9.24
CA LEU A 307 6.59 8.97 -9.79
C LEU A 307 5.72 9.59 -8.71
N LEU A 308 5.52 8.90 -7.58
CA LEU A 308 4.58 9.28 -6.52
C LEU A 308 5.27 9.91 -5.30
N GLY A 309 6.61 9.84 -5.21
CA GLY A 309 7.30 10.12 -3.96
C GLY A 309 6.96 9.10 -2.87
N GLN A 310 7.39 9.37 -1.64
CA GLN A 310 7.02 8.56 -0.48
C GLN A 310 5.57 8.81 -0.08
N THR A 311 4.77 7.74 -0.06
CA THR A 311 3.32 7.80 0.19
C THR A 311 2.91 7.14 1.51
N GLY A 312 3.87 6.76 2.34
CA GLY A 312 3.68 6.28 3.71
C GLY A 312 2.61 5.19 3.85
N ALA A 313 1.62 5.41 4.69
CA ALA A 313 0.56 4.44 4.99
C ALA A 313 -0.21 3.93 3.77
N ALA A 314 -0.27 4.71 2.68
CA ALA A 314 -0.95 4.32 1.45
C ALA A 314 -0.12 3.39 0.54
N SER A 315 1.20 3.28 0.77
CA SER A 315 2.13 2.58 -0.15
C SER A 315 1.71 1.17 -0.51
N GLY A 316 1.27 0.37 0.47
CA GLY A 316 0.89 -1.02 0.21
C GLY A 316 -0.36 -1.15 -0.65
N LEU A 317 -1.41 -0.36 -0.36
CA LEU A 317 -2.63 -0.40 -1.18
C LEU A 317 -2.35 0.05 -2.61
N LEU A 318 -1.52 1.08 -2.81
CA LEU A 318 -1.09 1.52 -4.14
C LEU A 318 -0.36 0.39 -4.88
N GLY A 319 0.55 -0.30 -4.18
CA GLY A 319 1.29 -1.43 -4.71
C GLY A 319 0.42 -2.64 -5.07
N TRP A 320 -0.76 -2.79 -4.47
CA TRP A 320 -1.69 -3.85 -4.84
C TRP A 320 -2.64 -3.42 -5.96
N LEU A 321 -3.09 -2.18 -5.95
CA LEU A 321 -4.05 -1.66 -6.92
C LEU A 321 -3.42 -1.38 -8.30
N LEU A 322 -2.17 -0.90 -8.33
CA LEU A 322 -1.50 -0.58 -9.60
C LEU A 322 -1.34 -1.81 -10.49
N PRO A 323 -0.79 -2.94 -10.04
CA PRO A 323 -0.76 -4.18 -10.82
C PRO A 323 -2.14 -4.61 -11.32
N ALA A 324 -3.14 -4.56 -10.44
CA ALA A 324 -4.49 -4.98 -10.77
C ALA A 324 -5.11 -4.15 -11.90
N VAL A 325 -4.98 -2.83 -11.86
CA VAL A 325 -5.53 -1.94 -12.89
C VAL A 325 -4.76 -2.04 -14.22
N LEU A 326 -3.44 -2.22 -14.17
CA LEU A 326 -2.63 -2.40 -15.37
C LEU A 326 -2.98 -3.70 -16.08
N HIS A 327 -3.16 -4.77 -15.33
CA HIS A 327 -3.58 -6.05 -15.89
C HIS A 327 -5.00 -6.00 -16.46
N ALA A 328 -5.97 -5.48 -15.70
CA ALA A 328 -7.37 -5.36 -16.13
C ALA A 328 -7.54 -4.52 -17.39
N ARG A 329 -6.60 -3.64 -17.69
CA ARG A 329 -6.56 -2.84 -18.93
C ARG A 329 -5.75 -3.49 -20.05
N HIS A 330 -5.31 -4.73 -19.88
CA HIS A 330 -4.49 -5.47 -20.85
C HIS A 330 -3.19 -4.76 -21.26
N ILE A 331 -2.62 -3.98 -20.35
CA ILE A 331 -1.40 -3.21 -20.60
C ILE A 331 -0.18 -4.07 -20.37
N GLU A 332 -0.19 -4.83 -19.28
CA GLU A 332 0.91 -5.72 -18.93
C GLU A 332 0.37 -7.05 -18.41
N PRO A 333 0.89 -8.20 -18.90
CA PRO A 333 0.46 -9.51 -18.43
C PRO A 333 1.10 -9.82 -17.07
N ILE A 334 0.36 -9.55 -15.99
CA ILE A 334 0.82 -9.78 -14.62
C ILE A 334 0.20 -11.08 -14.11
N ASN A 335 1.03 -12.01 -13.63
CA ASN A 335 0.56 -13.26 -13.03
C ASN A 335 0.67 -13.25 -11.51
N SER A 336 1.77 -12.71 -11.00
CA SER A 336 2.04 -12.62 -9.58
C SER A 336 3.00 -11.47 -9.28
N VAL A 337 2.81 -10.83 -8.16
CA VAL A 337 3.67 -9.73 -7.71
C VAL A 337 4.13 -10.03 -6.29
N LEU A 338 5.42 -10.02 -6.04
CA LEU A 338 5.98 -9.99 -4.70
C LEU A 338 6.21 -8.53 -4.32
N ASN A 339 5.44 -8.07 -3.33
CA ASN A 339 5.39 -6.67 -2.91
C ASN A 339 5.85 -6.53 -1.46
N TRP A 340 6.64 -5.49 -1.15
CA TRP A 340 7.16 -5.24 0.19
C TRP A 340 7.37 -3.77 0.50
N SER A 341 7.46 -3.48 1.80
CA SER A 341 7.86 -2.18 2.34
C SER A 341 8.84 -2.33 3.50
N VAL A 342 9.69 -1.34 3.65
CA VAL A 342 10.70 -1.25 4.71
C VAL A 342 10.59 0.11 5.40
N GLU A 343 10.23 0.10 6.69
CA GLU A 343 10.21 1.32 7.51
C GLU A 343 11.61 1.74 7.95
N PRO A 344 11.88 3.03 8.06
CA PRO A 344 13.12 3.52 8.67
C PRO A 344 13.36 3.01 10.09
N THR A 345 12.29 2.74 10.84
CA THR A 345 12.29 2.22 12.21
C THR A 345 12.57 0.72 12.30
N GLY A 346 12.66 0.05 11.14
CA GLY A 346 13.04 -1.36 11.04
C GLY A 346 11.88 -2.36 10.89
N GLU A 347 10.64 -1.90 10.90
CA GLU A 347 9.49 -2.74 10.54
C GLU A 347 9.52 -3.06 9.04
N ILE A 348 9.27 -4.33 8.71
CA ILE A 348 9.32 -4.84 7.35
C ILE A 348 8.09 -5.72 7.12
N ALA A 349 7.45 -5.54 5.97
CA ALA A 349 6.32 -6.37 5.58
C ALA A 349 6.42 -6.74 4.11
N ALA A 350 5.93 -7.94 3.76
CA ALA A 350 5.85 -8.42 2.39
C ALA A 350 4.59 -9.27 2.18
N CYS A 351 4.04 -9.26 0.98
CA CYS A 351 2.98 -10.18 0.58
C CYS A 351 3.09 -10.53 -0.91
N VAL A 352 2.34 -11.54 -1.32
CA VAL A 352 2.16 -11.92 -2.71
C VAL A 352 0.75 -11.59 -3.17
N LEU A 353 0.66 -10.93 -4.33
CA LEU A 353 -0.55 -10.87 -5.13
C LEU A 353 -0.49 -11.97 -6.17
N GLU A 354 -1.58 -12.68 -6.36
CA GLU A 354 -1.71 -13.72 -7.37
C GLU A 354 -2.94 -13.47 -8.23
N ARG A 355 -2.77 -13.58 -9.55
CA ARG A 355 -3.88 -13.48 -10.48
C ARG A 355 -4.67 -14.77 -10.53
N SER A 356 -6.01 -14.66 -10.62
CA SER A 356 -6.86 -15.81 -10.88
C SER A 356 -6.49 -16.44 -12.23
N PRO A 357 -6.26 -17.77 -12.27
CA PRO A 357 -6.08 -18.46 -13.55
C PRO A 357 -7.37 -18.35 -14.38
N LYS A 358 -7.21 -18.16 -15.69
CA LYS A 358 -8.34 -18.16 -16.63
C LYS A 358 -8.97 -19.53 -16.75
#